data_81ce1a2ffd2191a39fa684a92d37441c
#
_entry.id   81ce1a2ffd2191a39fa684a92d37441c
#
_cell.length_a   1.000
_cell.length_b   1.000
_cell.length_c   1.000
_cell.angle_alpha   90.00
_cell.angle_beta   90.00
_cell.angle_gamma   90.00
#
_symmetry.space_group_name_H-M   'P 1'
#
loop_
_entity.id
_entity.type
_entity.pdbx_description
1 polymer ?
#
loop_
_entity_poly.entity_id
_entity_poly.type
_entity_poly.pdbx_seq_one_letter_code
_entity_poly.pdbx_strand_id
1 'polypeptide(L)'
;MIKFLSNLFLILFIFLNSAYAKNQNYFSIPNINVESYALMDVRTGSIVAGKNLDKRVEPASLTKIATLYLVFKSLESKYISEDDLATVSKKAWKMVGSRMFVEVGKKVKVRDLIQGVIVQSGNDASIVLAEHIAGGEEFFVTMLNKLAKDMDLRNTKFKNVTGMPDKDHYTSARDLAILSKKLIEDFPTQYKRFSQKKYTYNSITQRNRNRLLTTYEIADGIKTGHTSTAGYCLSASAEMGSTRFVATLFGANNSKARFKYAKTLLKFGFRNYVTEKHFQKNQIIARERIWNGEDKYIDIGFNKDIYVTSLKHSDKDFKSKINLISKITAPVKINQVLGTIDFIKDNEIVASENIYSLKRVEEGNLYRKVYDYFANFFLEE
;
A
#
# COMPACT_ATOMS: atom_id res chain seq x y z
N MET A 1 18.32 -1.41 -63.87
CA MET A 1 18.81 -0.70 -62.67
C MET A 1 17.73 -0.42 -61.65
N ILE A 2 16.49 -0.06 -62.04
CA ILE A 2 15.38 0.30 -61.14
C ILE A 2 14.82 -0.90 -60.33
N LYS A 3 14.79 -2.13 -60.88
CA LYS A 3 14.34 -3.34 -60.16
C LYS A 3 15.31 -3.84 -59.08
N PHE A 4 16.60 -3.51 -59.15
CA PHE A 4 17.60 -3.93 -58.16
C PHE A 4 17.54 -3.04 -56.91
N LEU A 5 17.21 -1.75 -57.06
CA LEU A 5 17.04 -0.82 -55.96
C LEU A 5 15.74 -1.08 -55.14
N SER A 6 14.67 -1.58 -55.78
CA SER A 6 13.43 -1.89 -55.07
C SER A 6 13.55 -3.11 -54.14
N ASN A 7 14.34 -4.11 -54.53
CA ASN A 7 14.59 -5.29 -53.70
C ASN A 7 15.54 -5.01 -52.53
N LEU A 8 16.48 -4.09 -52.68
CA LEU A 8 17.37 -3.67 -51.63
C LEU A 8 16.65 -2.89 -50.51
N PHE A 9 15.66 -2.03 -50.89
CA PHE A 9 14.80 -1.30 -49.99
C PHE A 9 13.86 -2.22 -49.22
N LEU A 10 13.31 -3.24 -49.85
CA LEU A 10 12.42 -4.23 -49.24
C LEU A 10 13.17 -5.10 -48.19
N ILE A 11 14.40 -5.51 -48.50
CA ILE A 11 15.24 -6.26 -47.57
C ILE A 11 15.67 -5.42 -46.37
N LEU A 12 16.01 -4.15 -46.58
CA LEU A 12 16.36 -3.20 -45.50
C LEU A 12 15.16 -2.95 -44.55
N PHE A 13 13.91 -2.89 -45.09
CA PHE A 13 12.71 -2.70 -44.29
C PHE A 13 12.34 -3.94 -43.45
N ILE A 14 12.66 -5.16 -43.96
CA ILE A 14 12.45 -6.41 -43.24
C ILE A 14 13.46 -6.54 -42.09
N PHE A 15 14.71 -6.11 -42.28
CA PHE A 15 15.72 -6.09 -41.19
C PHE A 15 15.48 -5.04 -40.12
N LEU A 16 14.92 -3.87 -40.46
CA LEU A 16 14.53 -2.84 -39.51
C LEU A 16 13.35 -3.27 -38.64
N ASN A 17 12.37 -3.98 -39.22
CA ASN A 17 11.23 -4.52 -38.45
C ASN A 17 11.65 -5.71 -37.55
N SER A 18 12.66 -6.49 -37.93
CA SER A 18 13.18 -7.60 -37.10
C SER A 18 13.97 -7.11 -35.89
N ALA A 19 14.61 -5.93 -35.97
CA ALA A 19 15.33 -5.33 -34.85
C ALA A 19 14.35 -4.73 -33.81
N TYR A 20 13.19 -4.21 -34.25
CA TYR A 20 12.15 -3.72 -33.34
C TYR A 20 11.39 -4.84 -32.60
N ALA A 21 11.31 -6.03 -33.17
CA ALA A 21 10.59 -7.16 -32.55
C ALA A 21 11.38 -7.86 -31.44
N LYS A 22 12.68 -7.55 -31.26
CA LYS A 22 13.56 -8.28 -30.32
C LYS A 22 13.55 -7.77 -28.89
N ASN A 23 12.87 -6.65 -28.59
CA ASN A 23 12.87 -6.03 -27.26
C ASN A 23 11.58 -6.24 -26.43
N GLN A 24 10.60 -7.03 -26.89
CA GLN A 24 9.34 -7.21 -26.15
C GLN A 24 9.29 -8.41 -25.19
N ASN A 25 10.35 -9.23 -25.04
CA ASN A 25 10.26 -10.50 -24.29
C ASN A 25 10.89 -10.51 -22.87
N TYR A 26 11.28 -9.37 -22.30
CA TYR A 26 11.93 -9.40 -20.99
C TYR A 26 10.99 -9.31 -19.78
N PHE A 27 9.69 -9.01 -19.96
CA PHE A 27 8.78 -8.68 -18.87
C PHE A 27 7.44 -9.43 -18.88
N SER A 28 7.44 -10.72 -19.23
CA SER A 28 6.22 -11.49 -19.12
C SER A 28 5.81 -11.61 -17.64
N ILE A 29 4.65 -11.04 -17.32
CA ILE A 29 4.04 -11.20 -15.99
C ILE A 29 3.81 -12.69 -15.75
N PRO A 30 4.20 -13.23 -14.57
CA PRO A 30 4.03 -14.64 -14.28
C PRO A 30 2.58 -15.09 -14.41
N ASN A 31 2.33 -16.13 -15.24
CA ASN A 31 1.01 -16.73 -15.29
C ASN A 31 0.80 -17.58 -14.04
N ILE A 32 -0.05 -17.11 -13.13
CA ILE A 32 -0.44 -17.81 -11.90
C ILE A 32 -1.93 -18.10 -11.90
N ASN A 33 -2.27 -19.34 -11.50
CA ASN A 33 -3.66 -19.80 -11.51
C ASN A 33 -4.35 -19.42 -10.20
N VAL A 34 -4.82 -18.18 -10.14
CA VAL A 34 -5.61 -17.60 -9.04
C VAL A 34 -6.74 -16.76 -9.59
N GLU A 35 -7.73 -16.48 -8.77
CA GLU A 35 -8.88 -15.68 -9.17
C GLU A 35 -8.51 -14.21 -9.37
N SER A 36 -7.77 -13.64 -8.41
CA SER A 36 -7.36 -12.24 -8.41
C SER A 36 -6.03 -12.08 -7.67
N TYR A 37 -5.22 -11.12 -8.10
CA TYR A 37 -4.00 -10.74 -7.38
C TYR A 37 -3.56 -9.30 -7.69
N ALA A 38 -2.77 -8.73 -6.78
CA ALA A 38 -2.01 -7.50 -6.98
C ALA A 38 -0.58 -7.67 -6.44
N LEU A 39 0.40 -7.13 -7.16
CA LEU A 39 1.75 -6.90 -6.67
C LEU A 39 1.99 -5.39 -6.63
N MET A 40 2.10 -4.85 -5.43
CA MET A 40 2.22 -3.41 -5.18
C MET A 40 3.58 -3.09 -4.56
N ASP A 41 4.24 -2.05 -5.04
CA ASP A 41 5.33 -1.42 -4.32
C ASP A 41 4.77 -0.62 -3.14
N VAL A 42 5.29 -0.87 -1.95
CA VAL A 42 4.77 -0.26 -0.72
C VAL A 42 5.10 1.23 -0.63
N ARG A 43 6.29 1.65 -1.08
CA ARG A 43 6.70 3.05 -0.95
C ARG A 43 5.94 3.99 -1.88
N THR A 44 5.70 3.55 -3.11
CA THR A 44 5.02 4.38 -4.12
C THR A 44 3.53 4.08 -4.25
N GLY A 45 3.07 2.89 -3.83
CA GLY A 45 1.71 2.42 -4.08
C GLY A 45 1.49 1.94 -5.51
N SER A 46 2.53 1.93 -6.35
CA SER A 46 2.43 1.48 -7.75
C SER A 46 2.15 -0.01 -7.83
N ILE A 47 1.12 -0.40 -8.58
CA ILE A 47 0.83 -1.80 -8.88
C ILE A 47 1.61 -2.21 -10.12
N VAL A 48 2.62 -3.06 -9.93
CA VAL A 48 3.54 -3.49 -11.00
C VAL A 48 3.10 -4.78 -11.69
N ALA A 49 2.15 -5.52 -11.13
CA ALA A 49 1.48 -6.65 -11.76
C ALA A 49 0.13 -6.91 -11.10
N GLY A 50 -0.86 -7.35 -11.87
CA GLY A 50 -2.19 -7.61 -11.33
C GLY A 50 -3.09 -8.40 -12.28
N LYS A 51 -4.12 -9.01 -11.69
CA LYS A 51 -5.21 -9.69 -12.39
C LYS A 51 -6.50 -9.45 -11.63
N ASN A 52 -7.55 -9.02 -12.31
CA ASN A 52 -8.86 -8.77 -11.70
C ASN A 52 -8.77 -7.92 -10.42
N LEU A 53 -8.00 -6.84 -10.48
CA LEU A 53 -7.60 -6.02 -9.33
C LEU A 53 -8.76 -5.57 -8.47
N ASP A 54 -9.88 -5.19 -9.08
CA ASP A 54 -11.05 -4.59 -8.44
C ASP A 54 -12.23 -5.57 -8.31
N LYS A 55 -12.03 -6.85 -8.69
CA LYS A 55 -13.03 -7.89 -8.51
C LYS A 55 -13.27 -8.11 -7.02
N ARG A 56 -14.54 -8.08 -6.59
CA ARG A 56 -14.95 -8.42 -5.24
C ARG A 56 -14.76 -9.90 -4.99
N VAL A 57 -14.05 -10.22 -3.93
CA VAL A 57 -13.72 -11.58 -3.49
C VAL A 57 -13.88 -11.70 -1.98
N GLU A 58 -14.12 -12.89 -1.47
CA GLU A 58 -14.16 -13.13 -0.04
C GLU A 58 -12.75 -13.00 0.57
N PRO A 59 -12.55 -12.14 1.59
CA PRO A 59 -11.24 -11.95 2.20
C PRO A 59 -10.78 -13.12 3.06
N ALA A 60 -11.68 -13.96 3.56
CA ALA A 60 -11.38 -14.91 4.61
C ALA A 60 -10.62 -14.21 5.76
N SER A 61 -9.67 -14.88 6.43
CA SER A 61 -8.91 -14.29 7.53
C SER A 61 -7.95 -13.15 7.14
N LEU A 62 -7.91 -12.73 5.86
CA LEU A 62 -7.22 -11.49 5.50
C LEU A 62 -7.92 -10.26 6.07
N THR A 63 -9.21 -10.36 6.41
CA THR A 63 -9.97 -9.38 7.21
C THR A 63 -9.22 -8.91 8.45
N LYS A 64 -8.47 -9.81 9.09
CA LYS A 64 -7.72 -9.52 10.32
C LYS A 64 -6.58 -8.50 10.13
N ILE A 65 -6.21 -8.19 8.88
CA ILE A 65 -5.30 -7.08 8.58
C ILE A 65 -5.98 -5.75 8.98
N ALA A 66 -7.25 -5.56 8.62
CA ALA A 66 -8.03 -4.40 9.03
C ALA A 66 -8.30 -4.38 10.55
N THR A 67 -8.61 -5.55 11.12
CA THR A 67 -8.78 -5.69 12.57
C THR A 67 -7.53 -5.25 13.33
N LEU A 68 -6.36 -5.76 12.95
CA LEU A 68 -5.08 -5.38 13.56
C LEU A 68 -4.71 -3.92 13.30
N TYR A 69 -5.06 -3.36 12.13
CA TYR A 69 -4.86 -1.96 11.86
C TYR A 69 -5.58 -1.06 12.89
N LEU A 70 -6.86 -1.34 13.18
CA LEU A 70 -7.61 -0.60 14.20
C LEU A 70 -7.07 -0.85 15.61
N VAL A 71 -6.63 -2.07 15.93
CA VAL A 71 -5.96 -2.37 17.21
C VAL A 71 -4.70 -1.51 17.36
N PHE A 72 -3.85 -1.45 16.35
CA PHE A 72 -2.62 -0.65 16.38
C PHE A 72 -2.90 0.85 16.44
N LYS A 73 -3.93 1.31 15.73
CA LYS A 73 -4.40 2.70 15.83
C LYS A 73 -4.87 3.05 17.26
N SER A 74 -5.55 2.12 17.94
CA SER A 74 -5.99 2.28 19.33
C SER A 74 -4.82 2.29 20.31
N LEU A 75 -3.75 1.50 20.05
CA LEU A 75 -2.50 1.55 20.83
C LEU A 75 -1.76 2.87 20.62
N GLU A 76 -1.63 3.34 19.38
CA GLU A 76 -0.93 4.59 19.05
C GLU A 76 -1.61 5.82 19.68
N SER A 77 -2.95 5.85 19.65
CA SER A 77 -3.75 6.89 20.30
C SER A 77 -3.81 6.76 21.82
N LYS A 78 -3.17 5.73 22.40
CA LYS A 78 -3.19 5.41 23.84
C LYS A 78 -4.61 5.16 24.39
N TYR A 79 -5.55 4.81 23.53
CA TYR A 79 -6.90 4.42 23.95
C TYR A 79 -6.89 3.07 24.65
N ILE A 80 -5.99 2.17 24.25
CA ILE A 80 -5.66 0.93 24.95
C ILE A 80 -4.15 0.81 25.12
N SER A 81 -3.73 -0.09 26.04
CA SER A 81 -2.34 -0.46 26.30
C SER A 81 -2.09 -1.93 25.98
N GLU A 82 -0.88 -2.29 25.63
CA GLU A 82 -0.47 -3.68 25.45
C GLU A 82 -0.62 -4.54 26.70
N ASP A 83 -0.53 -3.91 27.88
CA ASP A 83 -0.68 -4.56 29.19
C ASP A 83 -2.11 -4.61 29.69
N ASP A 84 -3.07 -3.98 29.01
CA ASP A 84 -4.48 -4.07 29.38
C ASP A 84 -4.95 -5.52 29.39
N LEU A 85 -5.81 -5.82 30.34
CA LEU A 85 -6.38 -7.13 30.56
C LEU A 85 -7.79 -7.20 29.95
N ALA A 86 -7.89 -7.76 28.74
CA ALA A 86 -9.17 -7.98 28.05
C ALA A 86 -9.87 -9.24 28.55
N THR A 87 -11.14 -9.13 28.91
CA THR A 87 -11.93 -10.26 29.41
C THR A 87 -12.46 -11.11 28.26
N VAL A 88 -12.29 -12.41 28.32
CA VAL A 88 -12.76 -13.36 27.31
C VAL A 88 -14.25 -13.62 27.48
N SER A 89 -15.04 -13.19 26.53
CA SER A 89 -16.50 -13.44 26.50
C SER A 89 -16.83 -14.89 26.11
N LYS A 90 -18.05 -15.32 26.41
CA LYS A 90 -18.58 -16.59 25.91
C LYS A 90 -18.65 -16.65 24.39
N LYS A 91 -18.90 -15.51 23.69
CA LYS A 91 -18.89 -15.38 22.23
C LYS A 91 -17.49 -15.66 21.69
N ALA A 92 -16.47 -14.99 22.22
CA ALA A 92 -15.07 -15.18 21.82
C ALA A 92 -14.60 -16.65 22.03
N TRP A 93 -14.87 -17.21 23.20
CA TRP A 93 -14.49 -18.59 23.53
C TRP A 93 -15.15 -19.63 22.61
N LYS A 94 -16.41 -19.41 22.18
CA LYS A 94 -17.14 -20.31 21.28
C LYS A 94 -16.72 -20.22 19.82
N MET A 95 -15.83 -19.27 19.46
CA MET A 95 -15.43 -19.11 18.07
C MET A 95 -14.81 -20.38 17.51
N VAL A 96 -15.22 -20.71 16.28
CA VAL A 96 -14.73 -21.86 15.52
C VAL A 96 -13.58 -21.49 14.58
N GLY A 97 -12.96 -22.49 13.97
CA GLY A 97 -11.84 -22.32 13.03
C GLY A 97 -10.51 -22.13 13.75
N SER A 98 -9.72 -21.16 13.30
CA SER A 98 -8.40 -20.89 13.91
C SER A 98 -8.54 -20.21 15.26
N ARG A 99 -7.87 -20.71 16.29
CA ARG A 99 -7.97 -20.22 17.66
C ARG A 99 -6.62 -20.08 18.34
N MET A 100 -6.51 -19.13 19.23
CA MET A 100 -5.42 -18.98 20.19
C MET A 100 -5.64 -19.87 21.44
N PHE A 101 -6.89 -20.35 21.63
CA PHE A 101 -7.37 -21.13 22.77
C PHE A 101 -7.47 -20.32 24.07
N VAL A 102 -8.09 -19.16 23.98
CA VAL A 102 -8.47 -18.36 25.16
C VAL A 102 -9.60 -19.05 25.93
N GLU A 103 -9.63 -18.86 27.26
CA GLU A 103 -10.60 -19.46 28.17
C GLU A 103 -11.65 -18.45 28.62
N VAL A 104 -12.92 -18.84 28.61
CA VAL A 104 -14.06 -17.98 29.01
C VAL A 104 -13.88 -17.40 30.42
N GLY A 105 -14.13 -16.10 30.57
CA GLY A 105 -14.04 -15.38 31.85
C GLY A 105 -12.59 -15.05 32.28
N LYS A 106 -11.58 -15.58 31.62
CA LYS A 106 -10.17 -15.21 31.89
C LYS A 106 -9.85 -13.82 31.33
N LYS A 107 -8.88 -13.18 31.92
CA LYS A 107 -8.30 -11.92 31.45
C LYS A 107 -7.00 -12.21 30.71
N VAL A 108 -6.88 -11.70 29.49
CA VAL A 108 -5.73 -11.92 28.61
C VAL A 108 -5.14 -10.55 28.23
N LYS A 109 -3.82 -10.41 28.26
CA LYS A 109 -3.17 -9.18 27.86
C LYS A 109 -3.40 -8.90 26.37
N VAL A 110 -3.62 -7.63 26.02
CA VAL A 110 -3.80 -7.18 24.65
C VAL A 110 -2.64 -7.64 23.75
N ARG A 111 -1.38 -7.54 24.20
CA ARG A 111 -0.21 -8.01 23.44
C ARG A 111 -0.27 -9.50 23.08
N ASP A 112 -0.80 -10.32 23.96
CA ASP A 112 -0.91 -11.77 23.72
C ASP A 112 -2.00 -12.07 22.69
N LEU A 113 -3.13 -11.36 22.77
CA LEU A 113 -4.21 -11.45 21.79
C LEU A 113 -3.73 -11.03 20.40
N ILE A 114 -2.97 -9.94 20.30
CA ILE A 114 -2.35 -9.48 19.04
C ILE A 114 -1.49 -10.60 18.45
N GLN A 115 -0.63 -11.23 19.24
CA GLN A 115 0.21 -12.33 18.77
C GLN A 115 -0.62 -13.55 18.35
N GLY A 116 -1.68 -13.87 19.08
CA GLY A 116 -2.62 -14.92 18.68
C GLY A 116 -3.29 -14.67 17.34
N VAL A 117 -3.65 -13.42 17.05
CA VAL A 117 -4.21 -13.03 15.74
C VAL A 117 -3.17 -13.10 14.62
N ILE A 118 -1.95 -12.62 14.86
CA ILE A 118 -0.87 -12.59 13.86
C ILE A 118 -0.41 -14.01 13.52
N VAL A 119 -0.02 -14.79 14.54
CA VAL A 119 0.66 -16.07 14.35
C VAL A 119 -0.32 -17.17 13.97
N GLN A 120 -1.40 -17.32 14.73
CA GLN A 120 -2.35 -18.42 14.55
C GLN A 120 -3.62 -18.00 13.81
N SER A 121 -3.81 -16.72 13.58
CA SER A 121 -5.08 -16.24 12.98
C SER A 121 -6.27 -16.44 13.91
N GLY A 122 -6.10 -16.30 15.24
CA GLY A 122 -7.10 -16.58 16.25
C GLY A 122 -8.39 -15.81 16.05
N ASN A 123 -9.49 -16.53 15.78
CA ASN A 123 -10.82 -15.92 15.69
C ASN A 123 -11.28 -15.47 17.08
N ASP A 124 -11.04 -16.30 18.09
CA ASP A 124 -11.27 -16.03 19.50
C ASP A 124 -10.57 -14.73 19.94
N ALA A 125 -9.26 -14.62 19.71
CA ALA A 125 -8.48 -13.44 20.04
C ALA A 125 -8.97 -12.17 19.29
N SER A 126 -9.42 -12.32 18.03
CA SER A 126 -9.96 -11.19 17.25
C SER A 126 -11.26 -10.62 17.85
N ILE A 127 -12.15 -11.51 18.33
CA ILE A 127 -13.39 -11.10 19.01
C ILE A 127 -13.06 -10.41 20.33
N VAL A 128 -12.16 -10.98 21.16
CA VAL A 128 -11.78 -10.36 22.45
C VAL A 128 -11.22 -8.95 22.23
N LEU A 129 -10.35 -8.76 21.24
CA LEU A 129 -9.81 -7.43 20.92
C LEU A 129 -10.91 -6.45 20.47
N ALA A 130 -11.84 -6.90 19.64
CA ALA A 130 -12.95 -6.07 19.18
C ALA A 130 -13.89 -5.67 20.33
N GLU A 131 -14.24 -6.61 21.20
CA GLU A 131 -15.06 -6.36 22.38
C GLU A 131 -14.35 -5.42 23.37
N HIS A 132 -13.05 -5.58 23.58
CA HIS A 132 -12.26 -4.74 24.47
C HIS A 132 -12.19 -3.28 23.99
N ILE A 133 -12.02 -3.08 22.68
CA ILE A 133 -11.87 -1.73 22.09
C ILE A 133 -13.22 -1.03 21.91
N ALA A 134 -14.24 -1.75 21.43
CA ALA A 134 -15.49 -1.13 20.99
C ALA A 134 -16.71 -1.57 21.82
N GLY A 135 -16.51 -2.36 22.87
CA GLY A 135 -17.62 -2.90 23.68
C GLY A 135 -18.40 -4.01 22.98
N GLY A 136 -18.17 -4.28 21.69
CA GLY A 136 -18.84 -5.33 20.91
C GLY A 136 -18.32 -5.43 19.50
N GLU A 137 -18.46 -6.63 18.89
CA GLU A 137 -18.02 -6.85 17.51
C GLU A 137 -18.73 -5.94 16.50
N GLU A 138 -20.02 -5.67 16.69
CA GLU A 138 -20.83 -4.86 15.76
C GLU A 138 -20.34 -3.41 15.67
N PHE A 139 -19.99 -2.83 16.82
CA PHE A 139 -19.40 -1.49 16.86
C PHE A 139 -18.02 -1.47 16.21
N PHE A 140 -17.22 -2.51 16.45
CA PHE A 140 -15.91 -2.63 15.81
C PHE A 140 -16.03 -2.80 14.28
N VAL A 141 -17.02 -3.55 13.80
CA VAL A 141 -17.33 -3.68 12.36
C VAL A 141 -17.72 -2.33 11.75
N THR A 142 -18.46 -1.50 12.48
CA THR A 142 -18.74 -0.12 12.04
C THR A 142 -17.44 0.69 11.88
N MET A 143 -16.51 0.55 12.83
CA MET A 143 -15.17 1.18 12.72
C MET A 143 -14.37 0.64 11.53
N LEU A 144 -14.43 -0.69 11.25
CA LEU A 144 -13.77 -1.29 10.09
C LEU A 144 -14.31 -0.73 8.77
N ASN A 145 -15.63 -0.55 8.64
CA ASN A 145 -16.23 0.01 7.44
C ASN A 145 -15.93 1.51 7.30
N LYS A 146 -15.84 2.25 8.41
CA LYS A 146 -15.34 3.63 8.39
C LYS A 146 -13.89 3.68 7.93
N LEU A 147 -13.03 2.80 8.44
CA LEU A 147 -11.63 2.68 7.99
C LEU A 147 -11.55 2.41 6.48
N ALA A 148 -12.35 1.48 5.96
CA ALA A 148 -12.39 1.17 4.54
C ALA A 148 -12.77 2.42 3.70
N LYS A 149 -13.74 3.21 4.16
CA LYS A 149 -14.13 4.46 3.53
C LYS A 149 -13.02 5.52 3.60
N ASP A 150 -12.41 5.71 4.77
CA ASP A 150 -11.34 6.70 4.98
C ASP A 150 -10.08 6.39 4.13
N MET A 151 -9.84 5.10 3.80
CA MET A 151 -8.75 4.64 2.94
C MET A 151 -9.13 4.52 1.44
N ASP A 152 -10.35 4.92 1.04
CA ASP A 152 -10.88 4.76 -0.31
C ASP A 152 -10.83 3.30 -0.82
N LEU A 153 -11.11 2.31 0.04
CA LEU A 153 -11.20 0.91 -0.32
C LEU A 153 -12.58 0.62 -0.96
N ARG A 154 -12.73 0.93 -2.24
CA ARG A 154 -14.00 0.99 -2.96
C ARG A 154 -14.73 -0.33 -3.11
N ASN A 155 -13.97 -1.43 -3.06
CA ASN A 155 -14.51 -2.80 -3.21
C ASN A 155 -14.36 -3.60 -1.91
N THR A 156 -14.46 -2.92 -0.74
CA THR A 156 -14.31 -3.57 0.55
C THR A 156 -15.49 -3.26 1.47
N LYS A 157 -16.06 -4.31 2.07
CA LYS A 157 -17.09 -4.22 3.11
C LYS A 157 -16.87 -5.34 4.12
N PHE A 158 -16.87 -4.99 5.39
CA PHE A 158 -16.69 -5.91 6.50
C PHE A 158 -18.03 -6.20 7.19
N LYS A 159 -18.26 -7.48 7.55
CA LYS A 159 -19.43 -7.94 8.31
C LYS A 159 -19.06 -8.57 9.65
N ASN A 160 -17.78 -8.92 9.82
CA ASN A 160 -17.22 -9.44 11.06
C ASN A 160 -15.72 -9.13 11.13
N VAL A 161 -15.10 -9.35 12.30
CA VAL A 161 -13.68 -9.05 12.55
C VAL A 161 -12.73 -10.19 12.20
N THR A 162 -13.26 -11.34 11.80
CA THR A 162 -12.52 -12.59 11.64
C THR A 162 -12.32 -13.03 10.20
N GLY A 163 -13.22 -12.63 9.31
CA GLY A 163 -13.29 -13.08 7.92
C GLY A 163 -14.06 -14.40 7.77
N MET A 164 -14.97 -14.71 8.68
CA MET A 164 -15.94 -15.78 8.47
C MET A 164 -16.87 -15.43 7.30
N PRO A 165 -17.32 -16.43 6.51
CA PRO A 165 -18.15 -16.18 5.34
C PRO A 165 -19.43 -15.41 5.66
N ASP A 166 -19.71 -14.41 4.83
CA ASP A 166 -20.96 -13.67 4.79
C ASP A 166 -21.11 -13.10 3.37
N LYS A 167 -22.33 -13.13 2.80
CA LYS A 167 -22.60 -12.69 1.42
C LYS A 167 -22.18 -11.24 1.14
N ASP A 168 -22.17 -10.40 2.17
CA ASP A 168 -21.81 -8.99 2.09
C ASP A 168 -20.40 -8.69 2.62
N HIS A 169 -19.59 -9.72 2.90
CA HIS A 169 -18.22 -9.58 3.38
C HIS A 169 -17.24 -9.79 2.23
N TYR A 170 -16.73 -8.72 1.67
CA TYR A 170 -15.86 -8.77 0.50
C TYR A 170 -14.73 -7.74 0.54
N THR A 171 -13.71 -7.97 -0.26
CA THR A 171 -12.60 -7.06 -0.57
C THR A 171 -12.18 -7.23 -2.02
N SER A 172 -11.12 -6.54 -2.45
CA SER A 172 -10.45 -6.76 -3.73
C SER A 172 -8.93 -6.89 -3.56
N ALA A 173 -8.24 -7.36 -4.60
CA ALA A 173 -6.78 -7.48 -4.55
C ALA A 173 -6.10 -6.12 -4.40
N ARG A 174 -6.62 -5.07 -5.06
CA ARG A 174 -6.17 -3.70 -4.92
C ARG A 174 -6.37 -3.17 -3.51
N ASP A 175 -7.61 -3.25 -3.01
CA ASP A 175 -7.95 -2.70 -1.69
C ASP A 175 -7.14 -3.34 -0.58
N LEU A 176 -6.96 -4.67 -0.65
CA LEU A 176 -6.15 -5.38 0.34
C LEU A 176 -4.66 -5.03 0.24
N ALA A 177 -4.14 -4.75 -0.97
CA ALA A 177 -2.78 -4.27 -1.13
C ALA A 177 -2.61 -2.87 -0.52
N ILE A 178 -3.58 -1.96 -0.74
CA ILE A 178 -3.61 -0.63 -0.11
C ILE A 178 -3.65 -0.74 1.41
N LEU A 179 -4.54 -1.57 1.96
CA LEU A 179 -4.65 -1.79 3.40
C LEU A 179 -3.35 -2.37 3.98
N SER A 180 -2.72 -3.31 3.28
CA SER A 180 -1.45 -3.91 3.68
C SER A 180 -0.30 -2.90 3.66
N LYS A 181 -0.24 -2.04 2.61
CA LYS A 181 0.70 -0.93 2.52
C LYS A 181 0.53 0.00 3.73
N LYS A 182 -0.69 0.44 4.00
CA LYS A 182 -1.01 1.32 5.13
C LYS A 182 -0.64 0.71 6.48
N LEU A 183 -0.90 -0.58 6.69
CA LEU A 183 -0.48 -1.28 7.91
C LEU A 183 1.04 -1.22 8.13
N ILE A 184 1.82 -1.37 7.05
CA ILE A 184 3.30 -1.34 7.10
C ILE A 184 3.81 0.07 7.37
N GLU A 185 3.24 1.08 6.68
CA GLU A 185 3.69 2.46 6.75
C GLU A 185 3.31 3.16 8.06
N ASP A 186 2.05 3.00 8.47
CA ASP A 186 1.52 3.71 9.63
C ASP A 186 2.00 3.07 10.95
N PHE A 187 2.28 1.76 10.98
CA PHE A 187 2.67 1.03 12.20
C PHE A 187 3.98 0.23 12.06
N PRO A 188 5.10 0.82 11.67
CA PRO A 188 6.34 0.09 11.36
C PRO A 188 6.89 -0.70 12.55
N THR A 189 6.70 -0.22 13.78
CA THR A 189 7.12 -0.92 15.01
C THR A 189 6.26 -2.15 15.27
N GLN A 190 4.93 -2.02 15.15
CA GLN A 190 4.01 -3.13 15.35
C GLN A 190 4.11 -4.15 14.22
N TYR A 191 4.41 -3.69 13.01
CA TYR A 191 4.55 -4.55 11.84
C TYR A 191 5.65 -5.59 12.00
N LYS A 192 6.73 -5.31 12.71
CA LYS A 192 7.82 -6.28 12.99
C LYS A 192 7.32 -7.59 13.61
N ARG A 193 6.15 -7.58 14.30
CA ARG A 193 5.55 -8.77 14.91
C ARG A 193 5.07 -9.79 13.88
N PHE A 194 4.79 -9.37 12.63
CA PHE A 194 4.31 -10.28 11.58
C PHE A 194 5.37 -11.28 11.12
N SER A 195 6.66 -11.00 11.35
CA SER A 195 7.77 -11.90 11.06
C SER A 195 7.94 -13.04 12.10
N GLN A 196 7.18 -13.01 13.19
CA GLN A 196 7.30 -14.01 14.26
C GLN A 196 6.87 -15.41 13.76
N LYS A 197 7.79 -16.37 13.85
CA LYS A 197 7.62 -17.73 13.29
C LYS A 197 6.78 -18.65 14.17
N LYS A 198 6.75 -18.45 15.47
CA LYS A 198 5.99 -19.24 16.46
C LYS A 198 5.61 -18.39 17.66
N TYR A 199 4.54 -18.74 18.33
CA TYR A 199 4.11 -18.11 19.58
C TYR A 199 3.55 -19.16 20.54
N THR A 200 3.83 -18.99 21.83
CA THR A 200 3.34 -19.89 22.89
C THR A 200 2.39 -19.10 23.79
N TYR A 201 1.18 -19.60 23.93
CA TYR A 201 0.19 -19.10 24.87
C TYR A 201 -0.41 -20.28 25.64
N ASN A 202 -0.54 -20.14 26.95
CA ASN A 202 -1.12 -21.16 27.83
C ASN A 202 -0.50 -22.55 27.59
N SER A 203 0.83 -22.63 27.53
CA SER A 203 1.63 -23.84 27.25
C SER A 203 1.41 -24.46 25.85
N ILE A 204 0.61 -23.83 24.97
CA ILE A 204 0.37 -24.28 23.61
C ILE A 204 1.23 -23.47 22.65
N THR A 205 2.23 -24.12 22.03
CA THR A 205 3.08 -23.51 21.01
C THR A 205 2.48 -23.70 19.62
N GLN A 206 2.21 -22.62 18.93
CA GLN A 206 1.67 -22.61 17.58
C GLN A 206 2.65 -21.96 16.59
N ARG A 207 2.75 -22.51 15.37
CA ARG A 207 3.58 -21.97 14.29
C ARG A 207 2.79 -20.93 13.49
N ASN A 208 3.48 -19.90 13.00
CA ASN A 208 2.86 -18.94 12.08
C ASN A 208 2.36 -19.67 10.83
N ARG A 209 1.12 -19.36 10.45
CA ARG A 209 0.49 -19.93 9.26
C ARG A 209 1.12 -19.45 7.96
N ASN A 210 1.83 -18.32 7.98
CA ASN A 210 2.57 -17.81 6.81
C ASN A 210 3.92 -18.56 6.67
N ARG A 211 3.92 -19.60 5.85
CA ARG A 211 5.13 -20.39 5.60
C ARG A 211 6.22 -19.66 4.82
N LEU A 212 5.93 -18.50 4.18
CA LEU A 212 6.97 -17.72 3.53
C LEU A 212 8.03 -17.24 4.52
N LEU A 213 7.67 -16.99 5.78
CA LEU A 213 8.62 -16.61 6.83
C LEU A 213 9.74 -17.63 7.09
N THR A 214 9.58 -18.87 6.61
CA THR A 214 10.60 -19.93 6.73
C THR A 214 11.15 -20.39 5.41
N THR A 215 10.52 -20.03 4.27
CA THR A 215 10.89 -20.53 2.94
C THR A 215 11.36 -19.43 1.99
N TYR A 216 11.27 -18.16 2.41
CA TYR A 216 11.72 -17.00 1.66
C TYR A 216 12.27 -15.96 2.64
N GLU A 217 13.59 -15.88 2.75
CA GLU A 217 14.31 -15.19 3.82
C GLU A 217 13.92 -13.71 3.98
N ILE A 218 13.72 -13.00 2.87
CA ILE A 218 13.35 -11.58 2.86
C ILE A 218 11.85 -11.32 3.12
N ALA A 219 11.04 -12.38 3.31
CA ALA A 219 9.62 -12.22 3.65
C ALA A 219 9.45 -11.93 5.14
N ASP A 220 8.62 -10.94 5.47
CA ASP A 220 8.42 -10.45 6.83
C ASP A 220 6.95 -10.34 7.26
N GLY A 221 6.01 -10.75 6.40
CA GLY A 221 4.56 -10.71 6.67
C GLY A 221 3.77 -11.36 5.55
N ILE A 222 2.46 -11.25 5.52
CA ILE A 222 1.55 -10.57 6.47
C ILE A 222 0.56 -11.59 7.03
N LYS A 223 -0.38 -12.09 6.16
CA LYS A 223 -1.52 -12.87 6.64
C LYS A 223 -2.01 -13.88 5.63
N THR A 224 -2.41 -15.04 6.11
CA THR A 224 -3.08 -16.08 5.31
C THR A 224 -4.59 -16.06 5.55
N GLY A 225 -5.36 -16.42 4.52
CA GLY A 225 -6.80 -16.65 4.57
C GLY A 225 -7.17 -17.99 3.94
N HIS A 226 -8.28 -18.59 4.41
CA HIS A 226 -8.89 -19.74 3.77
C HIS A 226 -10.32 -19.94 4.28
N THR A 227 -11.24 -20.11 3.36
CA THR A 227 -12.56 -20.71 3.55
C THR A 227 -12.80 -21.67 2.38
N SER A 228 -13.84 -22.49 2.44
CA SER A 228 -14.21 -23.38 1.33
C SER A 228 -14.58 -22.61 0.07
N THR A 229 -15.19 -21.44 0.22
CA THR A 229 -15.64 -20.56 -0.86
C THR A 229 -14.55 -19.62 -1.38
N ALA A 230 -13.76 -19.01 -0.49
CA ALA A 230 -12.67 -18.12 -0.87
C ALA A 230 -11.44 -18.85 -1.46
N GLY A 231 -11.32 -20.16 -1.26
CA GLY A 231 -10.07 -20.88 -1.55
C GLY A 231 -8.92 -20.42 -0.65
N TYR A 232 -7.68 -20.58 -1.10
CA TYR A 232 -6.49 -20.19 -0.34
C TYR A 232 -6.02 -18.79 -0.73
N CYS A 233 -6.05 -17.87 0.25
CA CYS A 233 -5.70 -16.47 0.10
C CYS A 233 -4.43 -16.13 0.88
N LEU A 234 -3.70 -15.10 0.42
CA LEU A 234 -2.49 -14.63 1.08
C LEU A 234 -2.26 -13.14 0.78
N SER A 235 -1.93 -12.37 1.81
CA SER A 235 -1.19 -11.13 1.68
C SER A 235 0.22 -11.40 2.19
N ALA A 236 1.22 -11.20 1.34
CA ALA A 236 2.64 -11.43 1.64
C ALA A 236 3.44 -10.15 1.41
N SER A 237 4.40 -9.88 2.29
CA SER A 237 5.35 -8.79 2.11
C SER A 237 6.78 -9.31 2.15
N ALA A 238 7.64 -8.65 1.38
CA ALA A 238 9.09 -8.84 1.40
C ALA A 238 9.79 -7.51 1.12
N GLU A 239 11.00 -7.34 1.69
CA GLU A 239 11.83 -6.15 1.51
C GLU A 239 13.24 -6.53 1.09
N MET A 240 13.78 -5.77 0.13
CA MET A 240 15.18 -5.90 -0.33
C MET A 240 15.72 -4.52 -0.69
N GLY A 241 16.66 -4.02 0.11
CA GLY A 241 17.16 -2.65 -0.02
C GLY A 241 16.08 -1.61 0.20
N SER A 242 15.95 -0.66 -0.72
CA SER A 242 14.92 0.39 -0.68
C SER A 242 13.55 -0.07 -1.18
N THR A 243 13.45 -1.23 -1.81
CA THR A 243 12.24 -1.74 -2.46
C THR A 243 11.51 -2.71 -1.55
N ARG A 244 10.22 -2.47 -1.32
CA ARG A 244 9.32 -3.38 -0.60
C ARG A 244 8.10 -3.67 -1.44
N PHE A 245 7.79 -4.95 -1.62
CA PHE A 245 6.56 -5.37 -2.29
C PHE A 245 5.58 -6.05 -1.34
N VAL A 246 4.30 -5.79 -1.61
CA VAL A 246 3.17 -6.57 -1.10
C VAL A 246 2.54 -7.32 -2.27
N ALA A 247 2.38 -8.64 -2.10
CA ALA A 247 1.66 -9.51 -3.02
C ALA A 247 0.37 -10.00 -2.34
N THR A 248 -0.79 -9.56 -2.82
CA THR A 248 -2.10 -10.07 -2.40
C THR A 248 -2.63 -11.03 -3.45
N LEU A 249 -3.17 -12.17 -3.05
CA LEU A 249 -3.78 -13.13 -3.96
C LEU A 249 -4.95 -13.90 -3.32
N PHE A 250 -5.91 -14.28 -4.16
CA PHE A 250 -7.16 -14.93 -3.79
C PHE A 250 -7.47 -16.12 -4.71
N GLY A 251 -8.10 -17.13 -4.16
CA GLY A 251 -8.59 -18.25 -4.93
C GLY A 251 -7.52 -19.24 -5.41
N ALA A 252 -6.41 -19.40 -4.69
CA ALA A 252 -5.46 -20.48 -5.00
C ALA A 252 -6.05 -21.84 -4.63
N ASN A 253 -5.80 -22.86 -5.44
CA ASN A 253 -6.41 -24.19 -5.29
C ASN A 253 -5.97 -24.96 -4.03
N ASN A 254 -4.79 -24.66 -3.50
CA ASN A 254 -4.28 -25.30 -2.29
C ASN A 254 -3.23 -24.45 -1.56
N SER A 255 -2.91 -24.86 -0.34
CA SER A 255 -1.98 -24.16 0.53
C SER A 255 -0.56 -24.03 -0.06
N LYS A 256 -0.06 -25.05 -0.80
CA LYS A 256 1.29 -24.98 -1.43
C LYS A 256 1.29 -23.98 -2.57
N ALA A 257 0.22 -23.96 -3.38
CA ALA A 257 0.06 -23.07 -4.53
C ALA A 257 0.08 -21.60 -4.11
N ARG A 258 -0.65 -21.19 -3.06
CA ARG A 258 -0.66 -19.78 -2.61
C ARG A 258 0.72 -19.26 -2.25
N PHE A 259 1.56 -20.06 -1.56
CA PHE A 259 2.91 -19.66 -1.21
C PHE A 259 3.85 -19.65 -2.41
N LYS A 260 3.72 -20.63 -3.32
CA LYS A 260 4.45 -20.67 -4.58
C LYS A 260 4.16 -19.42 -5.40
N TYR A 261 2.88 -19.07 -5.58
CA TYR A 261 2.45 -17.94 -6.40
C TYR A 261 2.87 -16.59 -5.79
N ALA A 262 2.70 -16.41 -4.47
CA ALA A 262 3.17 -15.20 -3.81
C ALA A 262 4.69 -15.02 -3.95
N LYS A 263 5.48 -16.09 -3.73
CA LYS A 263 6.93 -16.06 -3.92
C LYS A 263 7.32 -15.74 -5.37
N THR A 264 6.57 -16.27 -6.35
CA THR A 264 6.79 -16.00 -7.77
C THR A 264 6.53 -14.52 -8.09
N LEU A 265 5.42 -13.94 -7.58
CA LEU A 265 5.12 -12.51 -7.75
C LEU A 265 6.18 -11.61 -7.10
N LEU A 266 6.55 -11.89 -5.85
CA LEU A 266 7.58 -11.12 -5.16
C LEU A 266 8.93 -11.18 -5.89
N LYS A 267 9.35 -12.38 -6.34
CA LYS A 267 10.56 -12.54 -7.14
C LYS A 267 10.49 -11.80 -8.48
N PHE A 268 9.32 -11.79 -9.13
CA PHE A 268 9.10 -11.02 -10.35
C PHE A 268 9.28 -9.52 -10.08
N GLY A 269 8.69 -8.99 -8.99
CA GLY A 269 8.87 -7.61 -8.58
C GLY A 269 10.34 -7.26 -8.40
N PHE A 270 11.02 -7.97 -7.51
CA PHE A 270 12.46 -7.71 -7.21
C PHE A 270 13.40 -7.93 -8.39
N ARG A 271 13.08 -8.84 -9.30
CA ARG A 271 13.89 -9.05 -10.50
C ARG A 271 13.79 -7.89 -11.48
N ASN A 272 12.59 -7.36 -11.67
CA ASN A 272 12.31 -6.44 -12.77
C ASN A 272 12.23 -4.97 -12.34
N TYR A 273 11.90 -4.68 -11.08
CA TYR A 273 11.67 -3.33 -10.60
C TYR A 273 12.63 -2.92 -9.49
N VAL A 274 12.88 -1.64 -9.40
CA VAL A 274 13.62 -0.98 -8.32
C VAL A 274 12.87 0.26 -7.90
N THR A 275 12.94 0.59 -6.60
CA THR A 275 12.37 1.80 -6.04
C THR A 275 13.51 2.68 -5.55
N GLU A 276 13.68 3.83 -6.17
CA GLU A 276 14.75 4.77 -5.86
C GLU A 276 14.18 6.07 -5.31
N LYS A 277 14.92 6.70 -4.40
CA LYS A 277 14.59 8.02 -3.90
C LYS A 277 15.08 9.08 -4.89
N HIS A 278 14.16 9.89 -5.40
CA HIS A 278 14.45 10.95 -6.37
C HIS A 278 14.60 12.32 -5.70
N PHE A 279 13.76 12.60 -4.69
CA PHE A 279 13.85 13.86 -3.95
C PHE A 279 13.76 13.60 -2.45
N GLN A 280 14.40 14.48 -1.70
CA GLN A 280 14.37 14.45 -0.24
C GLN A 280 13.25 15.36 0.28
N LYS A 281 12.77 15.04 1.48
CA LYS A 281 11.89 15.93 2.24
C LYS A 281 12.53 17.31 2.38
N ASN A 282 11.74 18.37 2.15
CA ASN A 282 12.12 19.77 2.21
C ASN A 282 13.15 20.20 1.13
N GLN A 283 13.43 19.36 0.13
CA GLN A 283 14.23 19.74 -1.02
C GLN A 283 13.46 20.79 -1.85
N ILE A 284 14.08 21.92 -2.09
CA ILE A 284 13.55 22.97 -2.97
C ILE A 284 13.71 22.50 -4.42
N ILE A 285 12.61 22.46 -5.17
CA ILE A 285 12.57 22.08 -6.59
C ILE A 285 12.28 23.27 -7.51
N ALA A 286 11.62 24.30 -6.97
CA ALA A 286 11.33 25.54 -7.67
C ALA A 286 11.23 26.71 -6.69
N ARG A 287 11.47 27.91 -7.19
CA ARG A 287 11.22 29.17 -6.49
C ARG A 287 10.34 30.03 -7.39
N GLU A 288 9.11 30.26 -6.94
CA GLU A 288 8.08 30.90 -7.75
C GLU A 288 7.65 32.25 -7.16
N ARG A 289 7.14 33.13 -8.03
CA ARG A 289 6.57 34.37 -7.58
C ARG A 289 5.30 34.14 -6.77
N ILE A 290 5.22 34.79 -5.61
CA ILE A 290 3.98 34.89 -4.84
C ILE A 290 3.43 36.31 -4.90
N TRP A 291 2.15 36.44 -5.19
CA TRP A 291 1.44 37.70 -5.31
C TRP A 291 0.83 38.12 -3.99
N ASN A 292 0.80 39.42 -3.74
CA ASN A 292 0.24 40.05 -2.55
C ASN A 292 0.85 39.56 -1.22
N GLY A 293 2.02 38.90 -1.25
CA GLY A 293 2.71 38.36 -0.08
C GLY A 293 3.72 39.33 0.51
N GLU A 294 4.03 39.18 1.78
CA GLU A 294 5.17 39.85 2.44
C GLU A 294 6.50 39.52 1.75
N ASP A 295 6.62 38.28 1.28
CA ASP A 295 7.73 37.80 0.44
C ASP A 295 7.41 37.96 -1.04
N LYS A 296 8.48 38.15 -1.86
CA LYS A 296 8.38 38.21 -3.32
C LYS A 296 8.34 36.83 -3.96
N TYR A 297 8.97 35.84 -3.31
CA TYR A 297 9.11 34.48 -3.81
C TYR A 297 8.80 33.48 -2.72
N ILE A 298 8.32 32.31 -3.16
CA ILE A 298 8.02 31.15 -2.31
C ILE A 298 8.81 29.95 -2.80
N ASP A 299 9.44 29.23 -1.87
CA ASP A 299 10.14 27.98 -2.15
C ASP A 299 9.13 26.83 -2.16
N ILE A 300 9.19 26.02 -3.22
CA ILE A 300 8.30 24.90 -3.50
C ILE A 300 9.11 23.61 -3.46
N GLY A 301 8.56 22.60 -2.85
CA GLY A 301 9.22 21.30 -2.73
C GLY A 301 8.31 20.21 -2.18
N PHE A 302 8.90 19.25 -1.49
CA PHE A 302 8.19 18.09 -0.96
C PHE A 302 8.17 18.09 0.56
N ASN A 303 7.04 17.70 1.15
CA ASN A 303 6.92 17.52 2.60
C ASN A 303 7.27 16.09 3.08
N LYS A 304 7.66 15.21 2.15
CA LYS A 304 8.11 13.82 2.36
C LYS A 304 9.22 13.48 1.36
N ASP A 305 9.96 12.39 1.60
CA ASP A 305 10.83 11.79 0.58
C ASP A 305 9.99 11.27 -0.59
N ILE A 306 10.45 11.49 -1.82
CA ILE A 306 9.77 11.03 -3.04
C ILE A 306 10.54 9.86 -3.63
N TYR A 307 9.82 8.77 -3.82
CA TYR A 307 10.31 7.54 -4.42
C TYR A 307 9.59 7.28 -5.74
N VAL A 308 10.30 6.70 -6.70
CA VAL A 308 9.74 6.24 -7.97
C VAL A 308 10.10 4.77 -8.17
N THR A 309 9.10 3.98 -8.53
CA THR A 309 9.28 2.57 -8.90
C THR A 309 9.43 2.48 -10.41
N SER A 310 10.55 1.93 -10.88
CA SER A 310 10.85 1.79 -12.31
C SER A 310 11.40 0.42 -12.66
N LEU A 311 11.42 0.10 -13.95
CA LEU A 311 12.08 -1.10 -14.46
C LEU A 311 13.60 -0.99 -14.32
N LYS A 312 14.26 -2.02 -13.78
CA LYS A 312 15.71 -2.02 -13.52
C LYS A 312 16.59 -1.83 -14.75
N HIS A 313 16.12 -2.27 -15.91
CA HIS A 313 16.87 -2.26 -17.14
C HIS A 313 16.39 -1.21 -18.16
N SER A 314 15.59 -0.27 -17.69
CA SER A 314 15.20 0.88 -18.49
C SER A 314 16.15 2.03 -18.22
N ASP A 315 16.34 2.92 -19.20
CA ASP A 315 17.09 4.16 -18.99
C ASP A 315 16.61 4.86 -17.73
N LYS A 316 17.58 5.31 -16.91
CA LYS A 316 17.27 5.89 -15.59
C LYS A 316 16.72 7.32 -15.70
N ASP A 317 16.74 7.88 -16.88
CA ASP A 317 16.38 9.27 -17.10
C ASP A 317 14.86 9.44 -17.18
N PHE A 318 14.30 9.91 -16.09
CA PHE A 318 12.95 10.45 -16.07
C PHE A 318 12.97 11.91 -16.45
N LYS A 319 12.11 12.32 -17.38
CA LYS A 319 11.75 13.71 -17.53
C LYS A 319 10.76 14.07 -16.43
N SER A 320 10.93 15.20 -15.79
CA SER A 320 9.96 15.71 -14.83
C SER A 320 9.29 16.95 -15.38
N LYS A 321 7.98 17.06 -15.18
CA LYS A 321 7.18 18.23 -15.55
C LYS A 321 6.49 18.77 -14.32
N ILE A 322 6.77 20.00 -13.96
CA ILE A 322 6.10 20.70 -12.87
C ILE A 322 4.85 21.39 -13.44
N ASN A 323 3.71 21.13 -12.82
CA ASN A 323 2.42 21.74 -13.13
C ASN A 323 1.97 22.54 -11.90
N LEU A 324 2.20 23.84 -11.91
CA LEU A 324 1.78 24.73 -10.82
C LEU A 324 0.32 25.17 -10.98
N ILE A 325 -0.31 25.57 -9.88
CA ILE A 325 -1.53 26.37 -9.92
C ILE A 325 -1.20 27.69 -10.64
N SER A 326 -2.14 28.19 -11.42
CA SER A 326 -1.92 29.30 -12.35
C SER A 326 -1.36 30.58 -11.70
N LYS A 327 -1.72 30.84 -10.44
CA LYS A 327 -1.26 32.05 -9.71
C LYS A 327 -1.18 31.74 -8.21
N ILE A 328 0.02 31.84 -7.65
CA ILE A 328 0.23 31.67 -6.22
C ILE A 328 0.03 33.03 -5.55
N THR A 329 -0.99 33.14 -4.70
CA THR A 329 -1.36 34.38 -4.01
C THR A 329 -1.36 34.17 -2.50
N ALA A 330 -0.81 35.12 -1.75
CA ALA A 330 -0.82 35.11 -0.29
C ALA A 330 -2.25 35.33 0.27
N PRO A 331 -2.58 34.79 1.45
CA PRO A 331 -1.68 34.05 2.32
C PRO A 331 -1.53 32.57 1.90
N VAL A 332 -0.33 32.01 2.05
CA VAL A 332 -0.04 30.60 1.79
C VAL A 332 0.44 29.93 3.09
N LYS A 333 -0.17 28.79 3.42
CA LYS A 333 0.21 28.01 4.60
C LYS A 333 1.37 27.06 4.29
N ILE A 334 2.20 26.76 5.28
CA ILE A 334 3.19 25.71 5.15
C ILE A 334 2.50 24.37 4.81
N ASN A 335 3.09 23.60 3.89
CA ASN A 335 2.53 22.36 3.34
C ASN A 335 1.22 22.53 2.55
N GLN A 336 0.89 23.75 2.12
CA GLN A 336 -0.20 23.94 1.17
C GLN A 336 0.21 23.39 -0.20
N VAL A 337 -0.67 22.62 -0.85
CA VAL A 337 -0.46 22.11 -2.21
C VAL A 337 -0.45 23.29 -3.18
N LEU A 338 0.62 23.41 -3.98
CA LEU A 338 0.79 24.46 -4.98
C LEU A 338 0.83 23.92 -6.41
N GLY A 339 0.74 22.61 -6.58
CA GLY A 339 0.74 21.96 -7.88
C GLY A 339 1.11 20.50 -7.79
N THR A 340 1.53 19.93 -8.92
CA THR A 340 2.03 18.57 -9.05
C THR A 340 3.34 18.53 -9.83
N ILE A 341 4.10 17.45 -9.65
CA ILE A 341 5.21 17.07 -10.52
C ILE A 341 4.89 15.72 -11.12
N ASP A 342 4.95 15.63 -12.44
CA ASP A 342 4.78 14.38 -13.18
C ASP A 342 6.16 13.83 -13.54
N PHE A 343 6.38 12.55 -13.25
CA PHE A 343 7.54 11.80 -13.71
C PHE A 343 7.16 11.08 -15.00
N ILE A 344 7.83 11.45 -16.08
CA ILE A 344 7.51 11.02 -17.44
C ILE A 344 8.62 10.08 -17.94
N LYS A 345 8.22 8.92 -18.43
CA LYS A 345 9.10 7.96 -19.08
C LYS A 345 8.44 7.43 -20.33
N ASP A 346 9.20 7.35 -21.44
CA ASP A 346 8.69 6.88 -22.74
C ASP A 346 7.39 7.62 -23.18
N ASN A 347 7.29 8.92 -22.86
CA ASN A 347 6.13 9.78 -23.04
C ASN A 347 4.88 9.41 -22.20
N GLU A 348 5.00 8.51 -21.23
CA GLU A 348 3.93 8.16 -20.30
C GLU A 348 4.23 8.69 -18.89
N ILE A 349 3.21 9.18 -18.19
CA ILE A 349 3.33 9.57 -16.78
C ILE A 349 3.37 8.29 -15.94
N VAL A 350 4.55 8.01 -15.36
CA VAL A 350 4.76 6.83 -14.50
C VAL A 350 4.46 7.09 -13.03
N ALA A 351 4.52 8.34 -12.60
CA ALA A 351 4.14 8.79 -11.26
C ALA A 351 3.78 10.27 -11.30
N SER A 352 2.90 10.69 -10.39
CA SER A 352 2.57 12.09 -10.16
C SER A 352 2.51 12.33 -8.65
N GLU A 353 3.16 13.40 -8.18
CA GLU A 353 3.24 13.75 -6.76
C GLU A 353 2.88 15.22 -6.54
N ASN A 354 2.20 15.50 -5.42
CA ASN A 354 1.92 16.86 -5.04
C ASN A 354 3.20 17.59 -4.63
N ILE A 355 3.30 18.88 -5.00
CA ILE A 355 4.33 19.79 -4.54
C ILE A 355 3.73 20.83 -3.61
N TYR A 356 4.52 21.26 -2.65
CA TYR A 356 4.04 21.99 -1.48
C TYR A 356 4.85 23.26 -1.27
N SER A 357 4.20 24.24 -0.62
CA SER A 357 4.92 25.35 -0.01
C SER A 357 5.80 24.82 1.13
N LEU A 358 7.08 25.19 1.13
CA LEU A 358 8.04 24.85 2.18
C LEU A 358 8.05 25.85 3.33
N LYS A 359 7.36 26.98 3.18
CA LYS A 359 7.21 28.01 4.22
C LYS A 359 5.80 28.59 4.22
N ARG A 360 5.44 29.25 5.31
CA ARG A 360 4.28 30.14 5.38
C ARG A 360 4.64 31.49 4.79
N VAL A 361 3.72 32.12 4.06
CA VAL A 361 3.84 33.50 3.60
C VAL A 361 2.54 34.21 3.90
N GLU A 362 2.62 35.28 4.69
CA GLU A 362 1.48 36.12 5.04
C GLU A 362 1.19 37.16 3.96
N GLU A 363 0.04 37.81 4.10
CA GLU A 363 -0.29 38.95 3.23
C GLU A 363 0.68 40.09 3.43
N GLY A 364 1.14 40.69 2.33
CA GLY A 364 1.93 41.87 2.32
C GLY A 364 1.11 43.12 2.67
N ASN A 365 1.80 44.20 3.01
CA ASN A 365 1.18 45.49 3.29
C ASN A 365 0.51 46.11 2.04
N LEU A 366 -0.23 47.20 2.20
CA LEU A 366 -0.95 47.85 1.12
C LEU A 366 -0.03 48.23 -0.05
N TYR A 367 1.18 48.70 0.24
CA TYR A 367 2.18 49.05 -0.78
C TYR A 367 2.50 47.84 -1.67
N ARG A 368 2.69 46.71 -1.07
CA ARG A 368 2.99 45.46 -1.79
C ARG A 368 1.82 45.02 -2.68
N LYS A 369 0.58 45.11 -2.16
CA LYS A 369 -0.63 44.76 -2.91
C LYS A 369 -0.83 45.68 -4.12
N VAL A 370 -0.62 46.98 -3.96
CA VAL A 370 -0.71 47.95 -5.06
C VAL A 370 0.40 47.72 -6.11
N TYR A 371 1.63 47.46 -5.66
CA TYR A 371 2.72 47.12 -6.57
C TYR A 371 2.41 45.85 -7.38
N ASP A 372 1.95 44.80 -6.73
CA ASP A 372 1.62 43.53 -7.38
C ASP A 372 0.41 43.65 -8.32
N TYR A 373 -0.56 44.54 -8.01
CA TYR A 373 -1.67 44.84 -8.90
C TYR A 373 -1.18 45.43 -10.23
N PHE A 374 -0.30 46.45 -10.21
CA PHE A 374 0.27 47.03 -11.43
C PHE A 374 1.25 46.05 -12.12
N ALA A 375 2.09 45.37 -11.38
CA ALA A 375 3.03 44.38 -11.94
C ALA A 375 2.33 43.25 -12.69
N ASN A 376 1.14 42.83 -12.23
CA ASN A 376 0.34 41.79 -12.89
C ASN A 376 -0.14 42.28 -14.26
N PHE A 377 -0.54 43.54 -14.37
CA PHE A 377 -1.02 44.12 -15.62
C PHE A 377 0.04 44.14 -16.74
N PHE A 378 1.33 44.29 -16.37
CA PHE A 378 2.45 44.27 -17.31
C PHE A 378 3.10 42.93 -17.59
N LEU A 379 2.74 41.86 -16.86
CA LEU A 379 3.32 40.53 -17.00
C LEU A 379 2.33 39.50 -17.61
N GLU A 380 1.08 39.89 -17.85
CA GLU A 380 0.07 39.07 -18.56
C GLU A 380 0.08 39.37 -20.09
N GLU A 381 0.98 40.22 -20.59
CA GLU A 381 1.31 40.33 -22.02
C GLU A 381 2.51 39.41 -22.35
#